data_e6010188a5a3031e4e988784cc3e93d7
#
_entry.id   e6010188a5a3031e4e988784cc3e93d7
#
_cell.length_a   1.000
_cell.length_b   1.000
_cell.length_c   1.000
_cell.angle_alpha   90.00
_cell.angle_beta   90.00
_cell.angle_gamma   90.00
#
_symmetry.space_group_name_H-M   'P 1'
#
loop_
_entity.id
_entity.type
_entity.pdbx_description
1 polymer ?
#
loop_
_entity_poly.entity_id
_entity_poly.type
_entity_poly.pdbx_seq_one_letter_code
_entity_poly.pdbx_strand_id
1 'polypeptide(L)'
;MYRTGIGFDVHTLAEDRLLIIGGVQIPHPKGLLGHSDADVLVHAVMDAVLGAVALGDIGQHFPDTDLKFHGADSLKLLSHVQGLAEEKGYVCTNLDSIIITEKPKMAPHLMEMRTNLASALKIKMEQISIKATTTERLGLIGREEGIAAQAIVLLKSMT
;
A
#
# COMPACT_ATOMS: atom_id res chain seq x y z
N MET A 1 13.42 -18.36 10.73
CA MET A 1 12.05 -18.69 10.23
C MET A 1 11.61 -17.59 9.27
N TYR A 2 10.83 -17.93 8.23
CA TYR A 2 10.24 -16.96 7.30
C TYR A 2 8.72 -17.00 7.38
N ARG A 3 8.08 -15.86 7.12
CA ARG A 3 6.63 -15.71 7.00
C ARG A 3 6.29 -14.90 5.76
N THR A 4 5.20 -15.25 5.09
CA THR A 4 4.66 -14.50 3.97
C THR A 4 3.33 -13.89 4.35
N GLY A 5 3.03 -12.73 3.79
CA GLY A 5 1.72 -12.11 3.90
C GLY A 5 1.27 -11.58 2.55
N ILE A 6 -0.03 -11.56 2.34
CA ILE A 6 -0.68 -10.97 1.17
C ILE A 6 -1.62 -9.86 1.62
N GLY A 7 -1.67 -8.77 0.86
CA GLY A 7 -2.64 -7.70 1.05
C GLY A 7 -3.27 -7.32 -0.28
N PHE A 8 -4.50 -6.91 -0.23
CA PHE A 8 -5.25 -6.37 -1.37
C PHE A 8 -6.10 -5.21 -0.88
N ASP A 9 -6.12 -4.13 -1.67
CA ASP A 9 -6.99 -3.00 -1.40
C ASP A 9 -7.54 -2.41 -2.70
N VAL A 10 -8.69 -1.75 -2.63
CA VAL A 10 -9.31 -1.05 -3.73
C VAL A 10 -10.03 0.19 -3.22
N HIS A 11 -9.82 1.32 -3.89
CA HIS A 11 -10.49 2.58 -3.57
C HIS A 11 -11.18 3.16 -4.81
N THR A 12 -12.32 3.81 -4.58
CA THR A 12 -13.09 4.49 -5.62
C THR A 12 -12.37 5.76 -6.06
N LEU A 13 -12.32 6.02 -7.37
CA LEU A 13 -11.90 7.30 -7.94
C LEU A 13 -13.02 8.34 -7.79
N ALA A 14 -12.71 9.49 -7.20
CA ALA A 14 -13.62 10.59 -6.97
C ALA A 14 -13.01 11.93 -7.37
N GLU A 15 -13.86 12.87 -7.75
CA GLU A 15 -13.47 14.26 -7.99
C GLU A 15 -13.08 14.95 -6.67
N ASP A 16 -12.39 16.07 -6.76
CA ASP A 16 -11.96 16.89 -5.61
C ASP A 16 -11.08 16.14 -4.58
N ARG A 17 -10.38 15.11 -5.03
CA ARG A 17 -9.41 14.35 -4.23
C ARG A 17 -8.04 14.34 -4.91
N LEU A 18 -6.99 14.41 -4.09
CA LEU A 18 -5.64 14.16 -4.56
C LEU A 18 -5.45 12.66 -4.82
N LEU A 19 -4.73 12.32 -5.88
CA LEU A 19 -4.31 10.95 -6.13
C LEU A 19 -2.95 10.71 -5.49
N ILE A 20 -2.93 9.93 -4.41
CA ILE A 20 -1.72 9.56 -3.68
C ILE A 20 -1.56 8.05 -3.75
N ILE A 21 -0.45 7.56 -4.30
CA ILE A 21 -0.14 6.13 -4.40
C ILE A 21 1.34 5.93 -4.08
N GLY A 22 1.65 5.05 -3.14
CA GLY A 22 3.02 4.83 -2.67
C GLY A 22 3.65 6.08 -2.06
N GLY A 23 2.84 6.96 -1.43
CA GLY A 23 3.24 8.23 -0.88
C GLY A 23 3.57 9.30 -1.92
N VAL A 24 3.25 9.07 -3.20
CA VAL A 24 3.51 10.00 -4.31
C VAL A 24 2.21 10.64 -4.76
N GLN A 25 2.17 11.97 -4.78
CA GLN A 25 1.06 12.70 -5.37
C GLN A 25 1.18 12.68 -6.89
N ILE A 26 0.22 12.03 -7.55
CA ILE A 26 0.21 11.86 -9.00
C ILE A 26 -0.78 12.84 -9.62
N PRO A 27 -0.36 13.63 -10.64
CA PRO A 27 -1.28 14.52 -11.36
C PRO A 27 -2.39 13.72 -12.07
N HIS A 28 -3.62 13.93 -11.64
CA HIS A 28 -4.80 13.28 -12.24
C HIS A 28 -6.06 14.07 -11.85
N PRO A 29 -7.10 14.14 -12.72
CA PRO A 29 -8.35 14.86 -12.40
C PRO A 29 -9.10 14.32 -11.18
N LYS A 30 -8.95 13.02 -10.90
CA LYS A 30 -9.57 12.33 -9.76
C LYS A 30 -8.51 11.78 -8.82
N GLY A 31 -8.87 11.64 -7.56
CA GLY A 31 -8.07 10.92 -6.56
C GLY A 31 -8.88 9.82 -5.90
N LEU A 32 -8.26 9.11 -4.97
CA LEU A 32 -8.90 7.99 -4.28
C LEU A 32 -9.69 8.47 -3.07
N LEU A 33 -10.87 7.90 -2.89
CA LEU A 33 -11.76 8.19 -1.78
C LEU A 33 -11.49 7.22 -0.62
N GLY A 34 -11.25 7.76 0.56
CA GLY A 34 -11.04 7.00 1.78
C GLY A 34 -10.94 7.90 3.00
N HIS A 35 -10.86 7.29 4.19
CA HIS A 35 -10.79 8.02 5.47
C HIS A 35 -9.41 8.66 5.70
N SER A 36 -8.31 7.96 5.32
CA SER A 36 -6.94 8.47 5.31
C SER A 36 -6.63 9.22 4.01
N ASP A 37 -5.40 9.25 3.56
CA ASP A 37 -5.00 9.70 2.22
C ASP A 37 -5.42 8.75 1.10
N ALA A 38 -6.05 7.61 1.45
CA ALA A 38 -6.53 6.56 0.54
C ALA A 38 -5.44 5.97 -0.36
N ASP A 39 -4.21 5.87 0.13
CA ASP A 39 -3.09 5.27 -0.59
C ASP A 39 -3.28 3.75 -0.71
N VAL A 40 -3.88 3.33 -1.80
CA VAL A 40 -4.26 1.93 -2.05
C VAL A 40 -3.07 0.98 -2.04
N LEU A 41 -1.88 1.43 -2.49
CA LEU A 41 -0.67 0.60 -2.50
C LEU A 41 -0.14 0.41 -1.07
N VAL A 42 -0.04 1.49 -0.30
CA VAL A 42 0.45 1.43 1.07
C VAL A 42 -0.50 0.63 1.96
N HIS A 43 -1.82 0.74 1.76
CA HIS A 43 -2.81 -0.07 2.46
C HIS A 43 -2.64 -1.57 2.19
N ALA A 44 -2.46 -1.97 0.92
CA ALA A 44 -2.19 -3.36 0.57
C ALA A 44 -0.89 -3.87 1.22
N VAL A 45 0.17 -3.04 1.27
CA VAL A 45 1.44 -3.39 1.92
C VAL A 45 1.27 -3.55 3.43
N MET A 46 0.52 -2.66 4.09
CA MET A 46 0.25 -2.77 5.53
C MET A 46 -0.48 -4.08 5.87
N ASP A 47 -1.52 -4.42 5.11
CA ASP A 47 -2.26 -5.67 5.31
C ASP A 47 -1.37 -6.90 5.08
N ALA A 48 -0.49 -6.85 4.09
CA ALA A 48 0.48 -7.93 3.86
C ALA A 48 1.42 -8.12 5.06
N VAL A 49 1.94 -7.03 5.64
CA VAL A 49 2.84 -7.09 6.81
C VAL A 49 2.09 -7.59 8.05
N LEU A 50 0.90 -7.05 8.34
CA LEU A 50 0.07 -7.48 9.48
C LEU A 50 -0.32 -8.95 9.35
N GLY A 51 -0.75 -9.38 8.17
CA GLY A 51 -1.12 -10.77 7.89
C GLY A 51 0.06 -11.73 8.09
N ALA A 52 1.26 -11.37 7.66
CA ALA A 52 2.46 -12.19 7.84
C ALA A 52 2.77 -12.49 9.32
N VAL A 53 2.48 -11.56 10.23
CA VAL A 53 2.68 -11.74 11.68
C VAL A 53 1.41 -12.08 12.45
N ALA A 54 0.32 -12.41 11.73
CA ALA A 54 -0.97 -12.81 12.30
C ALA A 54 -1.58 -11.74 13.23
N LEU A 55 -1.49 -10.46 12.85
CA LEU A 55 -2.06 -9.33 13.58
C LEU A 55 -3.36 -8.79 12.97
N GLY A 56 -3.99 -9.52 12.03
CA GLY A 56 -5.23 -9.10 11.38
C GLY A 56 -4.98 -8.13 10.23
N ASP A 57 -5.74 -7.07 10.17
CA ASP A 57 -5.81 -6.10 9.07
C ASP A 57 -5.75 -4.64 9.55
N ILE A 58 -5.62 -3.70 8.61
CA ILE A 58 -5.53 -2.26 8.91
C ILE A 58 -6.80 -1.72 9.57
N GLY A 59 -7.98 -2.29 9.28
CA GLY A 59 -9.24 -1.84 9.89
C GLY A 59 -9.29 -2.08 11.39
N GLN A 60 -8.61 -3.11 11.89
CA GLN A 60 -8.49 -3.39 13.32
C GLN A 60 -7.53 -2.43 14.04
N HIS A 61 -6.47 -2.00 13.36
CA HIS A 61 -5.44 -1.11 13.93
C HIS A 61 -5.76 0.37 13.75
N PHE A 62 -6.42 0.72 12.65
CA PHE A 62 -6.71 2.11 12.24
C PHE A 62 -8.17 2.25 11.82
N PRO A 63 -9.14 2.07 12.75
CA PRO A 63 -10.56 2.07 12.40
C PRO A 63 -11.02 3.43 11.86
N ASP A 64 -11.84 3.40 10.81
CA ASP A 64 -12.41 4.60 10.17
C ASP A 64 -13.27 5.46 11.14
N THR A 65 -13.69 4.87 12.25
CA THR A 65 -14.44 5.58 13.30
C THR A 65 -13.56 6.45 14.19
N ASP A 66 -12.23 6.29 14.15
CA ASP A 66 -11.30 7.07 14.97
C ASP A 66 -10.83 8.30 14.19
N LEU A 67 -11.30 9.47 14.60
CA LEU A 67 -10.99 10.76 13.97
C LEU A 67 -9.49 11.07 13.91
N LYS A 68 -8.66 10.48 14.76
CA LYS A 68 -7.20 10.71 14.74
C LYS A 68 -6.53 10.21 13.45
N PHE A 69 -7.18 9.28 12.72
CA PHE A 69 -6.67 8.75 11.46
C PHE A 69 -7.26 9.44 10.23
N HIS A 70 -8.18 10.40 10.42
CA HIS A 70 -8.74 11.17 9.32
C HIS A 70 -7.65 11.97 8.61
N GLY A 71 -7.49 11.74 7.29
CA GLY A 71 -6.44 12.37 6.49
C GLY A 71 -5.02 11.90 6.85
N ALA A 72 -4.87 10.79 7.58
CA ALA A 72 -3.57 10.29 7.99
C ALA A 72 -2.67 9.95 6.79
N ASP A 73 -1.39 10.22 6.94
CA ASP A 73 -0.34 9.83 6.01
C ASP A 73 -0.08 8.32 6.14
N SER A 74 -0.46 7.56 5.11
CA SER A 74 -0.36 6.10 5.12
C SER A 74 1.09 5.59 5.21
N LEU A 75 2.10 6.35 4.77
CA LEU A 75 3.51 5.96 4.97
C LEU A 75 3.91 5.96 6.45
N LYS A 76 3.36 6.90 7.24
CA LYS A 76 3.57 6.90 8.69
C LYS A 76 2.89 5.72 9.36
N LEU A 77 1.68 5.38 8.90
CA LEU A 77 0.97 4.19 9.38
C LEU A 77 1.74 2.92 9.02
N LEU A 78 2.31 2.83 7.82
CA LEU A 78 3.15 1.70 7.41
C LEU A 78 4.40 1.56 8.29
N SER A 79 5.05 2.67 8.62
CA SER A 79 6.20 2.65 9.55
C SER A 79 5.81 2.13 10.94
N HIS A 80 4.61 2.47 11.42
CA HIS A 80 4.07 1.92 12.66
C HIS A 80 3.80 0.41 12.55
N VAL A 81 3.19 -0.04 11.45
CA VAL A 81 2.94 -1.47 11.17
C VAL A 81 4.24 -2.27 11.10
N GLN A 82 5.29 -1.71 10.49
CA GLN A 82 6.63 -2.32 10.49
C GLN A 82 7.17 -2.47 11.93
N GLY A 83 6.95 -1.46 12.78
CA GLY A 83 7.29 -1.54 14.21
C GLY A 83 6.56 -2.68 14.93
N LEU A 84 5.25 -2.88 14.66
CA LEU A 84 4.49 -4.00 15.22
C LEU A 84 5.06 -5.37 14.79
N ALA A 85 5.51 -5.48 13.53
CA ALA A 85 6.17 -6.70 13.06
C ALA A 85 7.52 -6.93 13.77
N GLU A 86 8.30 -5.86 14.00
CA GLU A 86 9.55 -5.91 14.78
C GLU A 86 9.32 -6.36 16.24
N GLU A 87 8.26 -5.87 16.89
CA GLU A 87 7.84 -6.33 18.23
C GLU A 87 7.48 -7.82 18.26
N LYS A 88 6.98 -8.37 17.15
CA LYS A 88 6.76 -9.81 16.96
C LYS A 88 8.04 -10.60 16.61
N GLY A 89 9.17 -9.92 16.50
CA GLY A 89 10.46 -10.54 16.19
C GLY A 89 10.71 -10.77 14.70
N TYR A 90 10.04 -10.01 13.82
CA TYR A 90 10.17 -10.17 12.36
C TYR A 90 10.51 -8.85 11.69
N VAL A 91 11.29 -8.93 10.61
CA VAL A 91 11.63 -7.80 9.74
C VAL A 91 11.27 -8.14 8.29
N CYS A 92 10.83 -7.15 7.54
CA CYS A 92 10.59 -7.28 6.11
C CYS A 92 11.92 -7.50 5.39
N THR A 93 11.94 -8.42 4.42
CA THR A 93 13.12 -8.72 3.59
C THR A 93 12.84 -8.64 2.11
N ASN A 94 11.58 -8.69 1.70
CA ASN A 94 11.16 -8.54 0.32
C ASN A 94 9.70 -8.04 0.26
N LEU A 95 9.45 -7.16 -0.70
CA LEU A 95 8.12 -6.71 -1.08
C LEU A 95 7.98 -6.82 -2.61
N ASP A 96 6.94 -7.50 -3.06
CA ASP A 96 6.48 -7.47 -4.44
C ASP A 96 5.04 -6.98 -4.49
N SER A 97 4.71 -6.08 -5.44
CA SER A 97 3.38 -5.48 -5.52
C SER A 97 2.97 -5.15 -6.94
N ILE A 98 1.66 -5.04 -7.13
CA ILE A 98 1.04 -4.66 -8.40
C ILE A 98 0.01 -3.57 -8.14
N ILE A 99 0.09 -2.47 -8.89
CA ILE A 99 -0.95 -1.45 -8.99
C ILE A 99 -1.81 -1.78 -10.21
N ILE A 100 -3.12 -1.86 -10.04
CA ILE A 100 -4.07 -2.23 -11.07
C ILE A 100 -4.91 -1.01 -11.40
N THR A 101 -4.64 -0.38 -12.55
CA THR A 101 -5.28 0.88 -12.95
C THR A 101 -5.25 1.04 -14.47
N GLU A 102 -6.31 1.63 -15.04
CA GLU A 102 -6.28 2.05 -16.45
C GLU A 102 -5.50 3.34 -16.64
N LYS A 103 -5.73 4.31 -15.75
CA LYS A 103 -5.09 5.64 -15.72
C LYS A 103 -4.90 6.12 -14.29
N PRO A 104 -3.90 7.02 -14.08
CA PRO A 104 -2.82 7.43 -14.99
C PRO A 104 -1.73 6.37 -15.14
N LYS A 105 -0.75 6.60 -16.02
CA LYS A 105 0.44 5.74 -16.12
C LYS A 105 1.28 5.82 -14.86
N MET A 106 1.59 4.68 -14.26
CA MET A 106 2.37 4.59 -13.02
C MET A 106 3.89 4.65 -13.24
N ALA A 107 4.36 4.25 -14.43
CA ALA A 107 5.79 4.10 -14.71
C ALA A 107 6.68 5.30 -14.31
N PRO A 108 6.29 6.57 -14.52
CA PRO A 108 7.10 7.71 -14.13
C PRO A 108 7.28 7.86 -12.61
N HIS A 109 6.42 7.25 -11.81
CA HIS A 109 6.33 7.43 -10.35
C HIS A 109 6.89 6.25 -9.55
N LEU A 110 7.15 5.11 -10.19
CA LEU A 110 7.52 3.86 -9.50
C LEU A 110 8.81 3.98 -8.70
N MET A 111 9.79 4.74 -9.17
CA MET A 111 11.06 4.92 -8.46
C MET A 111 10.88 5.65 -7.14
N GLU A 112 10.09 6.72 -7.12
CA GLU A 112 9.79 7.49 -5.93
C GLU A 112 8.95 6.66 -4.94
N MET A 113 7.95 5.93 -5.42
CA MET A 113 7.17 4.99 -4.59
C MET A 113 8.07 3.94 -3.92
N ARG A 114 9.02 3.35 -4.66
CA ARG A 114 9.99 2.38 -4.10
C ARG A 114 10.84 3.00 -3.01
N THR A 115 11.31 4.24 -3.21
CA THR A 115 12.08 4.97 -2.20
C THR A 115 11.27 5.18 -0.92
N ASN A 116 10.01 5.59 -1.05
CA ASN A 116 9.13 5.83 0.08
C ASN A 116 8.86 4.53 0.87
N LEU A 117 8.52 3.44 0.17
CA LEU A 117 8.27 2.14 0.80
C LEU A 117 9.54 1.57 1.45
N ALA A 118 10.70 1.72 0.81
CA ALA A 118 11.99 1.28 1.36
C ALA A 118 12.30 1.97 2.70
N SER A 119 12.05 3.28 2.76
CA SER A 119 12.21 4.07 3.99
C SER A 119 11.24 3.61 5.09
N ALA A 120 9.95 3.44 4.77
CA ALA A 120 8.94 3.05 5.74
C ALA A 120 9.16 1.63 6.30
N LEU A 121 9.58 0.70 5.44
CA LEU A 121 9.84 -0.70 5.80
C LEU A 121 11.26 -0.94 6.33
N LYS A 122 12.14 0.07 6.30
CA LYS A 122 13.56 -0.02 6.69
C LYS A 122 14.34 -1.10 5.91
N ILE A 123 14.07 -1.23 4.62
CA ILE A 123 14.74 -2.17 3.71
C ILE A 123 15.35 -1.42 2.52
N LYS A 124 16.18 -2.12 1.73
CA LYS A 124 16.80 -1.52 0.56
C LYS A 124 15.83 -1.50 -0.64
N MET A 125 15.99 -0.54 -1.53
CA MET A 125 15.17 -0.44 -2.74
C MET A 125 15.24 -1.69 -3.64
N GLU A 126 16.37 -2.40 -3.65
CA GLU A 126 16.55 -3.64 -4.41
C GLU A 126 15.66 -4.80 -3.91
N GLN A 127 15.11 -4.69 -2.70
CA GLN A 127 14.18 -5.64 -2.08
C GLN A 127 12.70 -5.32 -2.37
N ILE A 128 12.44 -4.27 -3.17
CA ILE A 128 11.08 -3.82 -3.50
C ILE A 128 10.86 -3.85 -4.99
N SER A 129 9.82 -4.57 -5.40
CA SER A 129 9.28 -4.54 -6.76
C SER A 129 7.89 -3.90 -6.74
N ILE A 130 7.65 -2.95 -7.65
CA ILE A 130 6.33 -2.39 -7.92
C ILE A 130 6.09 -2.50 -9.42
N LYS A 131 5.02 -3.19 -9.79
CA LYS A 131 4.55 -3.35 -11.16
C LYS A 131 3.23 -2.63 -11.32
N ALA A 132 2.85 -2.29 -12.53
CA ALA A 132 1.54 -1.75 -12.84
C ALA A 132 0.95 -2.50 -14.03
N THR A 133 -0.36 -2.69 -14.00
CA THR A 133 -1.12 -3.32 -15.08
C THR A 133 -2.49 -2.66 -15.23
N THR A 134 -3.07 -2.79 -16.41
CA THR A 134 -4.48 -2.50 -16.65
C THR A 134 -5.31 -3.78 -16.45
N THR A 135 -6.63 -3.66 -16.56
CA THR A 135 -7.53 -4.81 -16.66
C THR A 135 -8.07 -4.98 -18.08
N GLU A 136 -7.37 -4.42 -19.07
CA GLU A 136 -7.81 -4.48 -20.49
C GLU A 136 -9.25 -3.96 -20.68
N ARG A 137 -9.62 -2.90 -19.95
CA ARG A 137 -10.95 -2.28 -19.90
C ARG A 137 -12.06 -3.16 -19.34
N LEU A 138 -11.70 -4.22 -18.60
CA LEU A 138 -12.67 -5.11 -17.95
C LEU A 138 -12.97 -4.67 -16.52
N GLY A 139 -14.22 -4.81 -16.10
CA GLY A 139 -14.68 -4.61 -14.75
C GLY A 139 -14.59 -3.15 -14.26
N LEU A 140 -14.60 -2.98 -12.92
CA LEU A 140 -14.60 -1.67 -12.27
C LEU A 140 -13.32 -0.86 -12.55
N ILE A 141 -12.18 -1.51 -12.61
CA ILE A 141 -10.91 -0.84 -12.96
C ILE A 141 -10.95 -0.42 -14.42
N GLY A 142 -11.44 -1.31 -15.31
CA GLY A 142 -11.56 -1.05 -16.75
C GLY A 142 -12.50 0.09 -17.08
N ARG A 143 -13.52 0.35 -16.24
CA ARG A 143 -14.42 1.50 -16.35
C ARG A 143 -13.91 2.76 -15.63
N GLU A 144 -12.68 2.72 -15.12
CA GLU A 144 -12.05 3.83 -14.36
C GLU A 144 -12.88 4.26 -13.13
N GLU A 145 -13.54 3.31 -12.47
CA GLU A 145 -14.31 3.55 -11.24
C GLU A 145 -13.44 3.53 -9.99
N GLY A 146 -12.28 2.88 -10.05
CA GLY A 146 -11.35 2.74 -8.94
C GLY A 146 -9.96 2.31 -9.37
N ILE A 147 -9.07 2.25 -8.38
CA ILE A 147 -7.73 1.70 -8.50
C ILE A 147 -7.56 0.64 -7.41
N ALA A 148 -6.95 -0.48 -7.77
CA ALA A 148 -6.62 -1.54 -6.82
C ALA A 148 -5.10 -1.74 -6.71
N ALA A 149 -4.68 -2.34 -5.61
CA ALA A 149 -3.32 -2.80 -5.43
C ALA A 149 -3.29 -4.15 -4.71
N GLN A 150 -2.29 -4.93 -5.02
CA GLN A 150 -1.98 -6.18 -4.33
C GLN A 150 -0.50 -6.19 -3.93
N ALA A 151 -0.21 -6.71 -2.74
CA ALA A 151 1.14 -6.80 -2.22
C ALA A 151 1.39 -8.19 -1.61
N ILE A 152 2.62 -8.66 -1.76
CA ILE A 152 3.13 -9.84 -1.06
C ILE A 152 4.44 -9.44 -0.37
N VAL A 153 4.57 -9.79 0.91
CA VAL A 153 5.80 -9.57 1.67
C VAL A 153 6.41 -10.88 2.13
N LEU A 154 7.73 -10.90 2.23
CA LEU A 154 8.48 -11.92 2.94
C LEU A 154 9.11 -11.29 4.18
N LEU A 155 8.77 -11.80 5.35
CA LEU A 155 9.37 -11.42 6.61
C LEU A 155 10.33 -12.53 7.09
N LYS A 156 11.40 -12.14 7.74
CA LYS A 156 12.39 -13.03 8.36
C LYS A 156 12.41 -12.80 9.86
N SER A 157 12.51 -13.89 10.63
CA SER A 157 12.78 -13.81 12.07
C SER A 157 14.11 -13.11 12.32
N MET A 158 14.16 -12.26 13.33
CA MET A 158 15.38 -11.60 13.81
C MET A 158 16.32 -12.53 14.60
N THR A 159 15.82 -13.71 14.98
CA THR A 159 16.57 -14.76 15.66
C THR A 159 16.66 -16.02 14.82
#